data_93425418961648328ef30e5bf60834ae
#
_entry.id   93425418961648328ef30e5bf60834ae
#
_cell.length_a   1.000
_cell.length_b   1.000
_cell.length_c   1.000
_cell.angle_alpha   90.00
_cell.angle_beta   90.00
_cell.angle_gamma   90.00
#
_symmetry.space_group_name_H-M   'P 1'
#
loop_
_entity.id
_entity.type
_entity.pdbx_description
1 polymer ?
#
loop_
_entity_poly.entity_id
_entity_poly.type
_entity_poly.pdbx_seq_one_letter_code
_entity_poly.pdbx_strand_id
1 'polypeptide(L)'
;MYLLKIKSLCLSKDEEIRKEFLSACKAHAIASKLDEGNLYFNCVSYNQKGALKIVFEELWESKADCEKHLDLAKERPHIAIINKYRDYKEVLKEFEIEEY
;
A
#
# COMPACT_ATOMS: atom_id res chain seq x y z
N MET A 1 -19.13 0.45 1.68
CA MET A 1 -17.68 0.47 1.96
C MET A 1 -16.92 -0.29 0.87
N TYR A 2 -15.67 0.05 0.67
CA TYR A 2 -14.81 -0.58 -0.33
C TYR A 2 -13.53 -1.09 0.31
N LEU A 3 -13.22 -2.38 0.13
CA LEU A 3 -12.02 -3.01 0.66
C LEU A 3 -11.02 -3.28 -0.48
N LEU A 4 -9.75 -2.94 -0.25
CA LEU A 4 -8.65 -3.21 -1.17
C LEU A 4 -7.48 -3.82 -0.40
N LYS A 5 -6.92 -4.91 -0.92
CA LYS A 5 -5.74 -5.55 -0.35
C LYS A 5 -4.71 -5.80 -1.44
N ILE A 6 -3.53 -5.22 -1.28
CA ILE A 6 -2.46 -5.23 -2.28
C ILE A 6 -1.19 -5.79 -1.66
N LYS A 7 -0.54 -6.70 -2.38
CA LYS A 7 0.78 -7.21 -2.04
C LYS A 7 1.83 -6.61 -2.96
N SER A 8 2.94 -6.17 -2.40
CA SER A 8 4.11 -5.71 -3.14
C SER A 8 5.35 -6.49 -2.71
N LEU A 9 6.27 -6.73 -3.64
CA LEU A 9 7.51 -7.45 -3.39
C LEU A 9 8.70 -6.55 -3.72
N CYS A 10 9.71 -6.59 -2.83
CA CYS A 10 11.04 -6.07 -3.09
C CYS A 10 12.02 -7.25 -3.07
N LEU A 11 12.57 -7.58 -4.23
CA LEU A 11 13.45 -8.74 -4.40
C LEU A 11 14.91 -8.40 -4.08
N SER A 12 15.26 -7.12 -3.99
CA SER A 12 16.60 -6.70 -3.61
C SER A 12 16.99 -7.29 -2.25
N LYS A 13 18.23 -7.74 -2.14
CA LYS A 13 18.84 -8.20 -0.89
C LYS A 13 19.72 -7.13 -0.25
N ASP A 14 19.87 -5.99 -0.90
CA ASP A 14 20.57 -4.84 -0.34
C ASP A 14 19.78 -4.25 0.82
N GLU A 15 20.41 -4.19 2.01
CA GLU A 15 19.72 -3.75 3.22
C GLU A 15 19.31 -2.28 3.18
N GLU A 16 20.09 -1.41 2.55
CA GLU A 16 19.76 0.00 2.44
C GLU A 16 18.55 0.21 1.52
N ILE A 17 18.46 -0.54 0.43
CA ILE A 17 17.28 -0.54 -0.46
C ILE A 17 16.06 -1.04 0.30
N ARG A 18 16.17 -2.13 1.06
CA ARG A 18 15.07 -2.68 1.85
C ARG A 18 14.56 -1.70 2.90
N LYS A 19 15.47 -1.01 3.59
CA LYS A 19 15.12 0.01 4.58
C LYS A 19 14.38 1.17 3.92
N GLU A 20 14.87 1.66 2.81
CA GLU A 20 14.26 2.76 2.07
C GLU A 20 12.86 2.38 1.57
N PHE A 21 12.73 1.19 0.99
CA PHE A 21 11.44 0.67 0.52
C PHE A 21 10.44 0.52 1.68
N LEU A 22 10.84 -0.12 2.78
CA LEU A 22 9.98 -0.32 3.94
C LEU A 22 9.57 1.01 4.58
N SER A 23 10.51 1.94 4.71
CA SER A 23 10.24 3.29 5.24
C SER A 23 9.21 4.03 4.38
N ALA A 24 9.35 3.96 3.07
CA ALA A 24 8.40 4.57 2.13
C ALA A 24 7.01 3.93 2.23
N CYS A 25 6.93 2.60 2.36
CA CYS A 25 5.66 1.89 2.54
C CYS A 25 4.95 2.30 3.83
N LYS A 26 5.68 2.43 4.93
CA LYS A 26 5.13 2.89 6.20
C LYS A 26 4.66 4.35 6.13
N ALA A 27 5.45 5.21 5.48
CA ALA A 27 5.07 6.61 5.28
C ALA A 27 3.80 6.73 4.43
N HIS A 28 3.68 5.90 3.40
CA HIS A 28 2.47 5.83 2.58
C HIS A 28 1.25 5.44 3.41
N ALA A 29 1.37 4.43 4.27
CA ALA A 29 0.28 4.00 5.13
C ALA A 29 -0.17 5.11 6.09
N ILE A 30 0.78 5.83 6.70
CA ILE A 30 0.49 6.93 7.62
C ILE A 30 -0.22 8.08 6.89
N ALA A 31 0.30 8.51 5.75
CA ALA A 31 -0.31 9.57 4.95
C ALA A 31 -1.71 9.21 4.46
N SER A 32 -1.90 7.95 4.06
CA SER A 32 -3.17 7.47 3.52
C SER A 32 -4.31 7.47 4.52
N LYS A 33 -4.01 7.33 5.82
CA LYS A 33 -5.01 7.41 6.89
C LYS A 33 -5.68 8.78 6.98
N LEU A 34 -5.03 9.82 6.47
CA LEU A 34 -5.54 11.18 6.46
C LEU A 34 -6.31 11.52 5.20
N ASP A 35 -6.34 10.62 4.22
CA ASP A 35 -7.07 10.85 2.98
C ASP A 35 -8.58 10.71 3.20
N GLU A 36 -9.35 11.53 2.47
CA GLU A 36 -10.80 11.55 2.55
C GLU A 36 -11.39 10.15 2.34
N GLY A 37 -12.29 9.76 3.22
CA GLY A 37 -13.00 8.49 3.14
C GLY A 37 -12.22 7.28 3.61
N ASN A 38 -10.98 7.44 4.09
CA ASN A 38 -10.24 6.31 4.64
C ASN A 38 -10.79 5.92 6.02
N LEU A 39 -11.18 4.66 6.16
CA LEU A 39 -11.65 4.07 7.42
C LEU A 39 -10.56 3.24 8.09
N TYR A 40 -9.66 2.66 7.30
CA TYR A 40 -8.60 1.79 7.79
C TYR A 40 -7.50 1.70 6.74
N PHE A 41 -6.24 1.77 7.18
CA PHE A 41 -5.09 1.55 6.31
C PHE A 41 -3.98 0.90 7.12
N ASN A 42 -3.63 -0.34 6.76
CA ASN A 42 -2.60 -1.10 7.44
C ASN A 42 -1.50 -1.54 6.46
N CYS A 43 -0.27 -1.54 6.96
CA CYS A 43 0.91 -2.01 6.23
C CYS A 43 1.58 -3.11 7.04
N VAL A 44 1.55 -4.32 6.52
CA VAL A 44 2.23 -5.47 7.13
C VAL A 44 3.43 -5.83 6.29
N SER A 45 4.59 -5.98 6.93
CA SER A 45 5.82 -6.37 6.26
C SER A 45 6.35 -7.68 6.82
N TYR A 46 6.87 -8.53 5.94
CA TYR A 46 7.48 -9.80 6.36
C TYR A 46 8.48 -10.30 5.31
N ASN A 47 9.39 -11.16 5.76
CA ASN A 47 10.35 -11.83 4.90
C ASN A 47 9.87 -13.25 4.61
N GLN A 48 9.86 -13.62 3.33
CA GLN A 48 9.52 -14.98 2.94
C GLN A 48 10.40 -15.40 1.77
N LYS A 49 11.14 -16.50 1.94
CA LYS A 49 12.04 -17.03 0.91
C LYS A 49 13.03 -15.99 0.39
N GLY A 50 13.50 -15.12 1.27
CA GLY A 50 14.47 -14.08 0.95
C GLY A 50 13.89 -12.82 0.29
N ALA A 51 12.60 -12.77 0.00
CA ALA A 51 11.93 -11.60 -0.52
C ALA A 51 11.29 -10.78 0.60
N LEU A 52 11.41 -9.45 0.53
CA LEU A 52 10.66 -8.56 1.40
C LEU A 52 9.27 -8.37 0.80
N LYS A 53 8.24 -8.75 1.57
CA LYS A 53 6.84 -8.64 1.19
C LYS A 53 6.14 -7.58 2.01
N ILE A 54 5.34 -6.75 1.34
CA ILE A 54 4.51 -5.73 1.95
C ILE A 54 3.06 -6.01 1.54
N VAL A 55 2.17 -6.03 2.52
CA VAL A 55 0.73 -6.10 2.28
C VAL A 55 0.09 -4.83 2.79
N PHE A 56 -0.55 -4.09 1.90
CA PHE A 56 -1.44 -2.98 2.25
C PHE A 56 -2.87 -3.49 2.32
N GLU A 57 -3.52 -3.22 3.44
CA GLU A 57 -4.91 -3.54 3.66
C GLU A 57 -5.67 -2.25 3.92
N GLU A 58 -6.67 -1.96 3.07
CA GLU A 58 -7.33 -0.66 3.01
C GLU A 58 -8.84 -0.85 3.06
N LEU A 59 -9.49 0.01 3.85
CA LEU A 59 -10.94 0.12 3.88
C LEU A 59 -11.34 1.58 3.66
N TRP A 60 -12.26 1.81 2.72
CA TRP A 60 -12.72 3.13 2.31
C TRP A 60 -14.24 3.23 2.44
N GLU A 61 -14.73 4.44 2.66
CA GLU A 61 -16.19 4.67 2.70
C GLU A 61 -16.84 4.31 1.36
N SER A 62 -16.12 4.58 0.24
CA SER A 62 -16.59 4.26 -1.10
C SER A 62 -15.42 3.92 -2.02
N LYS A 63 -15.73 3.27 -3.15
CA LYS A 63 -14.75 3.04 -4.21
C LYS A 63 -14.21 4.35 -4.78
N ALA A 64 -15.07 5.38 -4.90
CA ALA A 64 -14.67 6.69 -5.39
C ALA A 64 -13.61 7.34 -4.49
N ASP A 65 -13.72 7.20 -3.17
CA ASP A 65 -12.71 7.69 -2.23
C ASP A 65 -11.38 6.96 -2.41
N CYS A 66 -11.41 5.65 -2.63
CA CYS A 66 -10.21 4.88 -2.92
C CYS A 66 -9.53 5.35 -4.21
N GLU A 67 -10.30 5.57 -5.28
CA GLU A 67 -9.79 6.06 -6.56
C GLU A 67 -9.17 7.46 -6.41
N LYS A 68 -9.80 8.33 -5.66
CA LYS A 68 -9.28 9.67 -5.35
C LYS A 68 -7.96 9.59 -4.58
N HIS A 69 -7.87 8.68 -3.60
CA HIS A 69 -6.63 8.41 -2.88
C HIS A 69 -5.51 7.97 -3.84
N LEU A 70 -5.80 7.05 -4.76
CA LEU A 70 -4.80 6.55 -5.71
C LEU A 70 -4.27 7.68 -6.61
N ASP A 71 -5.13 8.59 -7.04
CA ASP A 71 -4.73 9.76 -7.84
C ASP A 71 -3.86 10.73 -7.03
N LEU A 72 -4.20 11.02 -5.80
CA LEU A 72 -3.41 11.87 -4.91
C LEU A 72 -2.06 11.23 -4.57
N ALA A 73 -2.04 9.92 -4.33
CA ALA A 73 -0.84 9.19 -3.94
C ALA A 73 0.24 9.22 -5.02
N LYS A 74 -0.12 9.27 -6.30
CA LYS A 74 0.83 9.36 -7.42
C LYS A 74 1.79 10.53 -7.29
N GLU A 75 1.36 11.62 -6.67
CA GLU A 75 2.15 12.84 -6.52
C GLU A 75 3.02 12.85 -5.25
N ARG A 76 2.93 11.82 -4.42
CA ARG A 76 3.67 11.76 -3.15
C ARG A 76 5.07 11.18 -3.35
N PRO A 77 6.10 11.77 -2.69
CA PRO A 77 7.50 11.30 -2.84
C PRO A 77 7.70 9.83 -2.47
N HIS A 78 7.03 9.34 -1.43
CA HIS A 78 7.19 7.95 -1.00
C HIS A 78 6.61 6.94 -1.99
N ILE A 79 5.63 7.32 -2.81
CA ILE A 79 5.13 6.44 -3.88
C ILE A 79 6.20 6.29 -4.97
N ALA A 80 6.94 7.35 -5.29
CA ALA A 80 8.04 7.28 -6.24
C ALA A 80 9.12 6.28 -5.78
N ILE A 81 9.43 6.28 -4.48
CA ILE A 81 10.39 5.32 -3.90
C ILE A 81 9.84 3.89 -3.95
N ILE A 82 8.57 3.69 -3.59
CA ILE A 82 7.92 2.38 -3.66
C ILE A 82 7.98 1.84 -5.10
N ASN A 83 7.60 2.65 -6.08
CA ASN A 83 7.60 2.25 -7.49
C ASN A 83 9.00 1.95 -8.02
N LYS A 84 10.02 2.66 -7.52
CA LYS A 84 11.41 2.45 -7.91
C LYS A 84 11.92 1.05 -7.52
N TYR A 85 11.56 0.58 -6.34
CA TYR A 85 12.10 -0.66 -5.78
C TYR A 85 11.13 -1.83 -5.79
N ARG A 86 9.87 -1.60 -6.11
CA ARG A 86 8.87 -2.66 -6.19
C ARG A 86 9.04 -3.47 -7.45
N ASP A 87 9.36 -4.77 -7.29
CA ASP A 87 9.53 -5.70 -8.40
C ASP A 87 8.21 -6.33 -8.85
N TYR A 88 7.24 -6.44 -7.94
CA TYR A 88 5.97 -7.09 -8.21
C TYR A 88 4.84 -6.51 -7.36
N LYS A 89 3.65 -6.42 -7.96
CA LYS A 89 2.42 -5.96 -7.31
C LYS A 89 1.27 -6.89 -7.69
N GLU A 90 0.47 -7.26 -6.69
CA GLU A 90 -0.72 -8.09 -6.88
C GLU A 90 -1.87 -7.56 -6.05
N VAL A 91 -3.03 -7.40 -6.67
CA VAL A 91 -4.28 -7.13 -5.96
C VAL A 91 -4.80 -8.47 -5.43
N LEU A 92 -4.79 -8.64 -4.11
CA LEU A 92 -5.22 -9.87 -3.45
C LEU A 92 -6.73 -9.94 -3.28
N LYS A 93 -7.34 -8.80 -2.93
CA LYS A 93 -8.79 -8.68 -2.76
C LYS A 93 -9.23 -7.27 -3.13
N GLU A 94 -10.38 -7.19 -3.76
CA GLU A 94 -11.03 -5.93 -4.11
C GLU A 94 -12.53 -6.18 -4.21
N PHE A 95 -13.32 -5.56 -3.32
CA PHE A 95 -14.78 -5.69 -3.37
C PHE A 95 -15.48 -4.59 -2.59
N GLU A 96 -16.75 -4.34 -2.95
CA GLU A 96 -17.63 -3.48 -2.20
C GLU A 96 -18.32 -4.27 -1.08
N ILE A 97 -18.48 -3.63 0.07
CA ILE A 97 -19.15 -4.19 1.24
C ILE A 97 -20.45 -3.44 1.43
N GLU A 98 -21.57 -4.17 1.48
CA GLU A 98 -22.86 -3.60 1.81
C GLU A 98 -23.02 -3.56 3.32
N GLU A 99 -23.61 -2.47 3.81
CA GLU A 99 -23.94 -2.34 5.21
C GLU A 99 -25.33 -2.93 5.49
N TYR A 100 -25.44 -3.63 6.59
CA TYR A 100 -26.71 -4.16 7.08
C TYR A 100 -27.13 -3.46 8.36
#